data_a9c0386b3e39f8e65c15ae5e765d85cb
#
_entry.id   a9c0386b3e39f8e65c15ae5e765d85cb
#
_cell.length_a   1.000
_cell.length_b   1.000
_cell.length_c   1.000
_cell.angle_alpha   90.00
_cell.angle_beta   90.00
_cell.angle_gamma   90.00
#
_symmetry.space_group_name_H-M   'P 1'
#
loop_
_entity.id
_entity.type
_entity.pdbx_description
1 polymer ?
#
loop_
_entity_poly.entity_id
_entity_poly.type
_entity_poly.pdbx_seq_one_letter_code
_entity_poly.pdbx_strand_id
1 'polypeptide(L)'
;VATGLGRERTYGQFCAIAAALDVVGDRWTLLICRELVFGDCRFTDLRNALPGIAPNLLTDRLRALQAEDLVTTVELPPPAARTVYRLTETGRDVVPVLRELARFGARRLDPDTGASLPAVRAAHGLLVAWRDCDVVAPDLDLRVRLVLGGEAPDDSVDILLSAEPTRVVACSGEPDVTITTTAADLVRARQGSPLRATLTGRAADRKA
;
A
#
# COMPACT_ATOMS: atom_id res chain seq x y z
N VAL A 1 27.76 18.29 16.68
CA VAL A 1 27.72 19.10 15.45
C VAL A 1 27.23 18.18 14.36
N ALA A 2 25.91 18.12 14.16
CA ALA A 2 25.29 17.38 13.07
C ALA A 2 25.29 18.27 11.82
N THR A 3 26.13 17.91 10.87
CA THR A 3 26.20 18.53 9.54
C THR A 3 24.91 18.24 8.77
N GLY A 4 24.10 19.28 8.58
CA GLY A 4 22.84 19.21 7.87
C GLY A 4 22.99 18.86 6.39
N LEU A 5 22.34 17.79 5.99
CA LEU A 5 21.98 17.54 4.60
C LEU A 5 20.45 17.50 4.56
N GLY A 6 19.82 18.56 4.08
CA GLY A 6 18.43 18.53 3.67
C GLY A 6 17.44 19.51 4.31
N ARG A 7 17.84 20.39 5.21
CA ARG A 7 16.93 21.29 5.93
C ARG A 7 16.71 22.66 5.26
N GLU A 8 16.94 22.78 3.96
CA GLU A 8 16.77 24.06 3.23
C GLU A 8 15.34 24.36 2.77
N ARG A 9 14.37 23.46 2.99
CA ARG A 9 12.98 23.64 2.55
C ARG A 9 12.00 23.49 3.70
N THR A 10 12.12 24.32 4.72
CA THR A 10 11.05 24.46 5.73
C THR A 10 10.10 25.57 5.34
N TYR A 11 8.81 25.35 5.53
CA TYR A 11 7.81 26.41 5.39
C TYR A 11 7.96 27.51 6.45
N GLY A 12 8.66 27.24 7.57
CA GLY A 12 8.86 28.20 8.64
C GLY A 12 7.57 28.68 9.32
N GLN A 13 6.51 27.88 9.24
CA GLN A 13 5.20 28.21 9.77
C GLN A 13 4.90 27.41 11.04
N PHE A 14 4.33 28.07 12.04
CA PHE A 14 3.77 27.38 13.22
C PHE A 14 2.41 26.75 12.86
N CYS A 15 2.46 25.71 12.03
CA CYS A 15 1.30 25.01 11.49
C CYS A 15 1.62 23.52 11.38
N ALA A 16 0.76 22.66 11.95
CA ALA A 16 0.96 21.20 11.91
C ALA A 16 0.99 20.63 10.48
N ILE A 17 0.21 21.22 9.57
CA ILE A 17 0.23 20.80 8.16
C ILE A 17 1.57 21.16 7.51
N ALA A 18 2.08 22.36 7.74
CA ALA A 18 3.38 22.79 7.24
C ALA A 18 4.50 21.91 7.78
N ALA A 19 4.49 21.62 9.09
CA ALA A 19 5.46 20.71 9.72
C ALA A 19 5.41 19.31 9.12
N ALA A 20 4.22 18.76 8.85
CA ALA A 20 4.07 17.47 8.17
C ALA A 20 4.62 17.53 6.74
N LEU A 21 4.36 18.60 5.99
CA LEU A 21 4.87 18.77 4.64
C LEU A 21 6.39 18.98 4.59
N ASP A 22 7.00 19.56 5.63
CA ASP A 22 8.46 19.64 5.75
C ASP A 22 9.09 18.22 5.78
N VAL A 23 8.38 17.23 6.31
CA VAL A 23 8.84 15.82 6.42
C VAL A 23 8.45 14.99 5.21
N VAL A 24 7.18 15.03 4.81
CA VAL A 24 6.64 14.10 3.80
C VAL A 24 6.20 14.79 2.50
N GLY A 25 6.35 16.10 2.37
CA GLY A 25 5.83 16.87 1.23
C GLY A 25 6.62 16.71 -0.07
N ASP A 26 7.79 16.15 -0.01
CA ASP A 26 8.59 15.92 -1.21
C ASP A 26 7.97 14.84 -2.11
N ARG A 27 8.09 15.05 -3.42
CA ARG A 27 7.63 14.08 -4.41
C ARG A 27 8.29 12.71 -4.15
N TRP A 28 7.52 11.64 -4.27
CA TRP A 28 7.84 10.23 -4.04
C TRP A 28 7.82 9.78 -2.58
N THR A 29 7.99 10.65 -1.59
CA THR A 29 8.10 10.29 -0.17
C THR A 29 6.89 9.49 0.30
N LEU A 30 5.68 10.00 0.11
CA LEU A 30 4.46 9.28 0.48
C LEU A 30 4.22 8.01 -0.35
N LEU A 31 4.69 7.96 -1.59
CA LEU A 31 4.59 6.76 -2.41
C LEU A 31 5.57 5.66 -1.93
N ILE A 32 6.76 6.03 -1.44
CA ILE A 32 7.69 5.10 -0.80
C ILE A 32 7.06 4.56 0.49
N CYS A 33 6.53 5.42 1.35
CA CYS A 33 5.82 5.01 2.56
C CYS A 33 4.66 4.06 2.25
N ARG A 34 3.88 4.33 1.19
CA ARG A 34 2.80 3.46 0.74
C ARG A 34 3.27 2.02 0.48
N GLU A 35 4.39 1.84 -0.20
CA GLU A 35 4.92 0.49 -0.47
C GLU A 35 5.35 -0.20 0.84
N LEU A 36 5.90 0.56 1.79
CA LEU A 36 6.39 0.01 3.07
C LEU A 36 5.28 -0.28 4.09
N VAL A 37 4.07 0.26 3.92
CA VAL A 37 2.92 -0.03 4.80
C VAL A 37 2.58 -1.53 4.83
N PHE A 38 2.78 -2.22 3.71
CA PHE A 38 2.37 -3.61 3.53
C PHE A 38 3.48 -4.63 3.77
N GLY A 39 4.66 -4.16 4.11
CA GLY A 39 5.78 -5.02 4.48
C GLY A 39 7.14 -4.46 4.11
N ASP A 40 8.13 -5.23 4.45
CA ASP A 40 9.53 -4.92 4.19
C ASP A 40 9.82 -4.96 2.68
N CYS A 41 10.49 -3.95 2.18
CA CYS A 41 10.89 -3.87 0.77
C CYS A 41 12.40 -3.72 0.63
N ARG A 42 13.00 -4.40 -0.35
CA ARG A 42 14.35 -4.11 -0.77
C ARG A 42 14.37 -2.82 -1.61
N PHE A 43 15.53 -2.26 -1.79
CA PHE A 43 15.72 -1.14 -2.71
C PHE A 43 15.19 -1.44 -4.12
N THR A 44 15.46 -2.64 -4.61
CA THR A 44 15.00 -3.08 -5.94
C THR A 44 13.48 -3.21 -6.02
N ASP A 45 12.83 -3.68 -4.95
CA ASP A 45 11.38 -3.83 -4.88
C ASP A 45 10.71 -2.45 -4.93
N LEU A 46 11.22 -1.48 -4.13
CA LEU A 46 10.75 -0.10 -4.17
C LEU A 46 10.94 0.56 -5.54
N ARG A 47 12.11 0.35 -6.17
CA ARG A 47 12.38 0.89 -7.50
C ARG A 47 11.43 0.34 -8.56
N ASN A 48 11.13 -0.96 -8.50
CA ASN A 48 10.21 -1.62 -9.43
C ASN A 48 8.76 -1.19 -9.19
N ALA A 49 8.39 -0.99 -7.92
CA ALA A 49 7.06 -0.53 -7.55
C ALA A 49 6.81 0.96 -7.86
N LEU A 50 7.85 1.75 -8.08
CA LEU A 50 7.78 3.20 -8.31
C LEU A 50 8.36 3.56 -9.69
N PRO A 51 7.67 3.20 -10.80
CA PRO A 51 8.16 3.48 -12.13
C PRO A 51 8.38 4.99 -12.33
N GLY A 52 9.55 5.35 -12.84
CA GLY A 52 9.94 6.74 -13.10
C GLY A 52 10.72 7.42 -11.97
N ILE A 53 10.95 6.75 -10.83
CA ILE A 53 11.89 7.26 -9.82
C ILE A 53 13.34 6.97 -10.24
N ALA A 54 14.18 7.99 -10.21
CA ALA A 54 15.61 7.80 -10.43
C ALA A 54 16.26 7.13 -9.19
N PRO A 55 17.22 6.19 -9.36
CA PRO A 55 17.84 5.48 -8.24
C PRO A 55 18.47 6.38 -7.18
N ASN A 56 19.15 7.43 -7.59
CA ASN A 56 19.73 8.42 -6.68
C ASN A 56 18.64 9.15 -5.88
N LEU A 57 17.54 9.54 -6.51
CA LEU A 57 16.42 10.18 -5.83
C LEU A 57 15.75 9.24 -4.81
N LEU A 58 15.59 7.96 -5.15
CA LEU A 58 15.09 6.97 -4.19
C LEU A 58 16.03 6.85 -2.99
N THR A 59 17.34 6.80 -3.23
CA THR A 59 18.35 6.77 -2.15
C THR A 59 18.23 8.00 -1.25
N ASP A 60 18.10 9.19 -1.82
CA ASP A 60 18.02 10.44 -1.07
C ASP A 60 16.71 10.50 -0.25
N ARG A 61 15.59 10.05 -0.81
CA ARG A 61 14.32 9.97 -0.09
C ARG A 61 14.34 8.98 1.06
N LEU A 62 14.95 7.80 0.85
CA LEU A 62 15.11 6.80 1.92
C LEU A 62 16.00 7.33 3.05
N ARG A 63 17.10 8.02 2.73
CA ARG A 63 17.95 8.67 3.74
C ARG A 63 17.20 9.75 4.53
N ALA A 64 16.40 10.57 3.83
CA ALA A 64 15.59 11.60 4.50
C ALA A 64 14.57 10.97 5.45
N LEU A 65 13.87 9.92 5.02
CA LEU A 65 12.92 9.18 5.85
C LEU A 65 13.60 8.50 7.05
N GLN A 66 14.84 8.03 6.91
CA GLN A 66 15.61 7.49 8.02
C GLN A 66 16.05 8.58 9.00
N ALA A 67 16.41 9.76 8.52
CA ALA A 67 16.77 10.89 9.37
C ALA A 67 15.61 11.41 10.22
N GLU A 68 14.38 11.26 9.72
CA GLU A 68 13.15 11.63 10.43
C GLU A 68 12.54 10.45 11.22
N ASP A 69 13.29 9.35 11.38
CA ASP A 69 12.85 8.13 12.08
C ASP A 69 11.53 7.53 11.57
N LEU A 70 11.23 7.70 10.29
CA LEU A 70 10.05 7.09 9.67
C LEU A 70 10.36 5.72 9.05
N VAL A 71 11.60 5.50 8.63
CA VAL A 71 12.06 4.27 7.98
C VAL A 71 13.35 3.79 8.64
N THR A 72 13.49 2.50 8.77
CA THR A 72 14.73 1.85 9.22
C THR A 72 15.15 0.78 8.23
N THR A 73 16.41 0.34 8.32
CA THR A 73 16.92 -0.83 7.61
C THR A 73 17.02 -2.02 8.55
N VAL A 74 16.68 -3.20 8.03
CA VAL A 74 16.77 -4.47 8.75
C VAL A 74 17.56 -5.45 7.89
N GLU A 75 18.56 -6.07 8.52
CA GLU A 75 19.28 -7.19 7.90
C GLU A 75 18.52 -8.49 8.19
N LEU A 76 18.04 -9.13 7.11
CA LEU A 76 17.37 -10.42 7.23
C LEU A 76 18.42 -11.54 7.39
N PRO A 77 18.19 -12.51 8.29
CA PRO A 77 19.11 -13.62 8.50
C PRO A 77 19.17 -14.57 7.29
N PRO A 78 20.21 -15.41 7.19
CA PRO A 78 20.24 -16.49 6.20
C PRO A 78 18.98 -17.39 6.27
N PRO A 79 18.54 -17.93 5.13
CA PRO A 79 19.13 -17.90 3.80
C PRO A 79 18.81 -16.61 3.03
N ALA A 80 18.00 -15.72 3.57
CA ALA A 80 17.56 -14.51 2.88
C ALA A 80 18.68 -13.44 2.78
N ALA A 81 19.60 -13.37 3.73
CA ALA A 81 20.81 -12.52 3.85
C ALA A 81 20.75 -11.22 3.01
N ARG A 82 19.84 -10.30 3.37
CA ARG A 82 19.59 -9.08 2.58
C ARG A 82 19.12 -7.94 3.48
N THR A 83 19.42 -6.72 3.06
CA THR A 83 18.92 -5.50 3.68
C THR A 83 17.54 -5.16 3.12
N VAL A 84 16.59 -4.88 3.98
CA VAL A 84 15.27 -4.40 3.64
C VAL A 84 14.97 -3.09 4.38
N TYR A 85 14.10 -2.27 3.79
CA TYR A 85 13.55 -1.07 4.42
C TYR A 85 12.21 -1.41 5.06
N ARG A 86 11.96 -0.82 6.23
CA ARG A 86 10.75 -1.02 7.04
C ARG A 86 10.29 0.30 7.64
N LEU A 87 8.99 0.53 7.74
CA LEU A 87 8.46 1.62 8.55
C LEU A 87 8.76 1.35 10.03
N THR A 88 9.23 2.38 10.73
CA THR A 88 9.34 2.37 12.19
C THR A 88 7.95 2.45 12.83
N GLU A 89 7.88 2.42 14.15
CA GLU A 89 6.63 2.72 14.87
C GLU A 89 6.16 4.15 14.56
N THR A 90 7.04 5.15 14.65
CA THR A 90 6.78 6.54 14.25
C THR A 90 6.36 6.64 12.78
N GLY A 91 7.01 5.88 11.89
CA GLY A 91 6.67 5.85 10.46
C GLY A 91 5.27 5.32 10.18
N ARG A 92 4.68 4.53 11.08
CA ARG A 92 3.30 4.04 10.95
C ARG A 92 2.25 5.13 11.11
N ASP A 93 2.60 6.28 11.73
CA ASP A 93 1.71 7.43 11.83
C ASP A 93 1.38 8.05 10.46
N VAL A 94 2.15 7.71 9.42
CA VAL A 94 1.83 8.11 8.05
C VAL A 94 0.64 7.35 7.45
N VAL A 95 0.25 6.21 8.02
CA VAL A 95 -0.82 5.36 7.47
C VAL A 95 -2.17 6.08 7.40
N PRO A 96 -2.65 6.76 8.44
CA PRO A 96 -3.88 7.56 8.35
C PRO A 96 -3.78 8.66 7.30
N VAL A 97 -2.62 9.30 7.15
CA VAL A 97 -2.40 10.34 6.13
C VAL A 97 -2.53 9.77 4.73
N LEU A 98 -1.90 8.62 4.47
CA LEU A 98 -2.01 7.90 3.18
C LEU A 98 -3.45 7.51 2.86
N ARG A 99 -4.22 7.12 3.88
CA ARG A 99 -5.63 6.76 3.75
C ARG A 99 -6.47 7.94 3.28
N GLU A 100 -6.34 9.08 3.94
CA GLU A 100 -7.09 10.29 3.56
C GLU A 100 -6.67 10.80 2.18
N LEU A 101 -5.38 10.75 1.86
CA LEU A 101 -4.90 11.06 0.52
C LEU A 101 -5.46 10.10 -0.54
N ALA A 102 -5.56 8.81 -0.23
CA ALA A 102 -6.17 7.84 -1.14
C ALA A 102 -7.66 8.12 -1.37
N ARG A 103 -8.41 8.51 -0.32
CA ARG A 103 -9.83 8.93 -0.44
C ARG A 103 -9.96 10.18 -1.29
N PHE A 104 -9.13 11.18 -1.04
CA PHE A 104 -9.12 12.40 -1.82
C PHE A 104 -8.76 12.15 -3.29
N GLY A 105 -7.75 11.31 -3.53
CA GLY A 105 -7.26 10.97 -4.87
C GLY A 105 -8.22 10.08 -5.66
N ALA A 106 -8.96 9.18 -5.01
CA ALA A 106 -9.87 8.25 -5.69
C ALA A 106 -10.92 8.95 -6.56
N ARG A 107 -11.41 10.11 -6.11
CA ARG A 107 -12.39 10.93 -6.86
C ARG A 107 -11.82 11.56 -8.13
N ARG A 108 -10.51 11.51 -8.33
CA ARG A 108 -9.78 12.09 -9.47
C ARG A 108 -9.29 11.04 -10.45
N LEU A 109 -9.45 9.77 -10.09
CA LEU A 109 -9.13 8.69 -11.00
C LEU A 109 -10.22 8.62 -12.06
N ASP A 110 -9.79 8.51 -13.31
CA ASP A 110 -10.69 8.22 -14.41
C ASP A 110 -10.73 6.70 -14.63
N PRO A 111 -11.85 6.03 -14.35
CA PRO A 111 -11.97 4.58 -14.51
C PRO A 111 -11.83 4.12 -15.96
N ASP A 112 -12.00 5.01 -16.91
CA ASP A 112 -12.04 4.67 -18.34
C ASP A 112 -10.71 4.95 -19.07
N THR A 113 -9.67 5.39 -18.35
CA THR A 113 -8.33 5.60 -18.94
C THR A 113 -7.64 4.35 -19.44
N GLY A 114 -8.15 3.16 -19.11
CA GLY A 114 -7.49 1.87 -19.41
C GLY A 114 -6.15 1.69 -18.66
N ALA A 115 -5.88 2.49 -17.65
CA ALA A 115 -4.67 2.39 -16.87
C ALA A 115 -4.62 1.03 -16.15
N SER A 116 -3.52 0.30 -16.33
CA SER A 116 -3.28 -0.96 -15.65
C SER A 116 -3.14 -0.72 -14.15
N LEU A 117 -3.89 -1.46 -13.35
CA LEU A 117 -3.77 -1.51 -11.91
C LEU A 117 -3.38 -2.96 -11.53
N PRO A 118 -2.12 -3.21 -11.15
CA PRO A 118 -1.72 -4.53 -10.67
C PRO A 118 -2.58 -5.00 -9.48
N ALA A 119 -2.97 -6.29 -9.47
CA ALA A 119 -3.83 -6.86 -8.43
C ALA A 119 -3.30 -6.62 -7.01
N VAL A 120 -1.98 -6.68 -6.82
CA VAL A 120 -1.33 -6.36 -5.54
C VAL A 120 -1.61 -4.93 -5.07
N ARG A 121 -1.61 -3.96 -5.99
CA ARG A 121 -1.93 -2.56 -5.65
C ARG A 121 -3.41 -2.34 -5.40
N ALA A 122 -4.25 -3.05 -6.13
CA ALA A 122 -5.69 -3.06 -5.89
C ALA A 122 -6.00 -3.61 -4.51
N ALA A 123 -5.40 -4.75 -4.14
CA ALA A 123 -5.52 -5.36 -2.82
C ALA A 123 -5.05 -4.42 -1.70
N HIS A 124 -3.88 -3.81 -1.85
CA HIS A 124 -3.38 -2.80 -0.92
C HIS A 124 -4.35 -1.63 -0.79
N GLY A 125 -4.89 -1.16 -1.91
CA GLY A 125 -5.91 -0.11 -1.91
C GLY A 125 -7.17 -0.50 -1.16
N LEU A 126 -7.64 -1.74 -1.31
CA LEU A 126 -8.79 -2.27 -0.57
C LEU A 126 -8.49 -2.35 0.93
N LEU A 127 -7.32 -2.86 1.32
CA LEU A 127 -6.94 -2.98 2.73
C LEU A 127 -6.83 -1.61 3.42
N VAL A 128 -6.30 -0.60 2.74
CA VAL A 128 -6.27 0.77 3.26
C VAL A 128 -7.68 1.31 3.48
N ALA A 129 -8.62 1.00 2.57
CA ALA A 129 -10.02 1.41 2.72
C ALA A 129 -10.76 0.60 3.79
N TRP A 130 -10.45 -0.68 3.93
CA TRP A 130 -11.17 -1.61 4.82
C TRP A 130 -10.80 -1.47 6.29
N ARG A 131 -9.62 -0.97 6.62
CA ARG A 131 -9.21 -0.74 8.02
C ARG A 131 -10.10 0.23 8.79
N ASP A 132 -11.01 0.92 8.10
CA ASP A 132 -12.05 1.72 8.77
C ASP A 132 -13.34 0.94 9.07
N CYS A 133 -13.42 -0.31 8.59
CA CYS A 133 -14.51 -1.19 8.96
C CYS A 133 -14.04 -1.98 10.19
N ASP A 134 -14.51 -1.64 11.36
CA ASP A 134 -14.33 -2.40 12.63
C ASP A 134 -14.94 -3.82 12.57
N VAL A 135 -15.10 -4.39 11.38
CA VAL A 135 -15.88 -5.60 11.11
C VAL A 135 -15.02 -6.83 10.82
N VAL A 136 -13.71 -6.76 11.06
CA VAL A 136 -12.94 -8.02 11.02
C VAL A 136 -13.20 -8.75 12.34
N ALA A 137 -14.04 -9.77 12.28
CA ALA A 137 -14.27 -10.64 13.43
C ALA A 137 -12.92 -11.17 13.96
N PRO A 138 -12.67 -11.18 15.27
CA PRO A 138 -11.38 -11.55 15.84
C PRO A 138 -10.93 -12.97 15.48
N ASP A 139 -11.85 -13.83 15.06
CA ASP A 139 -11.62 -15.22 14.70
C ASP A 139 -11.61 -15.45 13.16
N LEU A 140 -11.58 -14.38 12.38
CA LEU A 140 -11.57 -14.50 10.93
C LEU A 140 -10.21 -14.98 10.43
N ASP A 141 -10.20 -16.12 9.76
CA ASP A 141 -9.05 -16.65 9.02
C ASP A 141 -9.53 -17.06 7.62
N LEU A 142 -9.38 -16.15 6.67
CA LEU A 142 -9.84 -16.34 5.30
C LEU A 142 -8.74 -15.98 4.30
N ARG A 143 -8.62 -16.83 3.29
CA ARG A 143 -7.83 -16.54 2.10
C ARG A 143 -8.75 -16.02 1.00
N VAL A 144 -8.66 -14.74 0.69
CA VAL A 144 -9.44 -14.09 -0.35
C VAL A 144 -8.56 -13.88 -1.57
N ARG A 145 -8.89 -14.49 -2.69
CA ARG A 145 -8.20 -14.23 -3.97
C ARG A 145 -8.87 -13.07 -4.69
N LEU A 146 -8.11 -12.03 -4.95
CA LEU A 146 -8.53 -10.94 -5.82
C LEU A 146 -7.99 -11.21 -7.23
N VAL A 147 -8.90 -11.30 -8.19
CA VAL A 147 -8.59 -11.43 -9.63
C VAL A 147 -9.07 -10.15 -10.30
N LEU A 148 -8.15 -9.43 -10.94
CA LEU A 148 -8.52 -8.29 -11.77
C LEU A 148 -8.68 -8.80 -13.20
N GLY A 149 -9.88 -8.61 -13.78
CA GLY A 149 -10.19 -9.00 -15.16
C GLY A 149 -9.22 -8.33 -16.13
N GLY A 150 -8.34 -9.13 -16.70
CA GLY A 150 -7.32 -8.76 -17.65
C GLY A 150 -6.79 -10.03 -18.32
N GLU A 151 -6.11 -9.89 -19.43
CA GLU A 151 -5.61 -11.04 -20.21
C GLU A 151 -4.31 -11.66 -19.66
N ALA A 152 -3.76 -11.13 -18.55
CA ALA A 152 -2.50 -11.61 -17.99
C ALA A 152 -2.72 -12.56 -16.80
N PRO A 153 -2.02 -13.71 -16.75
CA PRO A 153 -2.12 -14.67 -15.66
C PRO A 153 -1.64 -14.13 -14.30
N ASP A 154 -0.96 -12.98 -14.27
CA ASP A 154 -0.41 -12.37 -13.06
C ASP A 154 -1.34 -11.35 -12.40
N ASP A 155 -2.57 -11.15 -12.90
CA ASP A 155 -3.53 -10.20 -12.35
C ASP A 155 -4.32 -10.75 -11.16
N SER A 156 -3.69 -11.58 -10.35
CA SER A 156 -4.31 -12.13 -9.15
C SER A 156 -3.37 -12.09 -7.95
N VAL A 157 -3.96 -11.93 -6.76
CA VAL A 157 -3.23 -11.89 -5.48
C VAL A 157 -4.11 -12.45 -4.37
N ASP A 158 -3.52 -13.10 -3.40
CA ASP A 158 -4.21 -13.57 -2.21
C ASP A 158 -4.10 -12.54 -1.08
N ILE A 159 -5.23 -12.22 -0.47
CA ILE A 159 -5.36 -11.44 0.74
C ILE A 159 -5.64 -12.41 1.88
N LEU A 160 -4.75 -12.50 2.83
CA LEU A 160 -4.93 -13.28 4.05
C LEU A 160 -5.56 -12.38 5.10
N LEU A 161 -6.84 -12.57 5.35
CA LEU A 161 -7.57 -11.89 6.42
C LEU A 161 -7.45 -12.75 7.69
N SER A 162 -6.67 -12.29 8.64
CA SER A 162 -6.48 -12.95 9.93
C SER A 162 -6.50 -11.91 11.04
N ALA A 163 -6.63 -12.36 12.28
CA ALA A 163 -6.67 -11.47 13.44
C ALA A 163 -5.43 -10.56 13.53
N GLU A 164 -4.25 -11.01 13.01
CA GLU A 164 -3.04 -10.16 12.93
C GLU A 164 -1.99 -10.74 11.97
N PRO A 165 -1.31 -9.89 11.21
CA PRO A 165 -1.82 -8.77 10.43
C PRO A 165 -2.39 -9.27 9.10
N THR A 166 -3.44 -8.64 8.59
CA THR A 166 -3.88 -8.88 7.21
C THR A 166 -2.74 -8.65 6.22
N ARG A 167 -2.48 -9.63 5.36
CA ARG A 167 -1.34 -9.64 4.44
C ARG A 167 -1.79 -9.85 3.01
N VAL A 168 -1.08 -9.21 2.08
CA VAL A 168 -1.17 -9.50 0.65
C VAL A 168 0.01 -10.39 0.28
N VAL A 169 -0.27 -11.52 -0.32
CA VAL A 169 0.74 -12.51 -0.71
C VAL A 169 0.52 -12.96 -2.15
N ALA A 170 1.55 -13.53 -2.76
CA ALA A 170 1.38 -14.19 -4.05
C ALA A 170 0.38 -15.35 -3.93
N CYS A 171 -0.36 -15.63 -5.01
CA CYS A 171 -1.34 -16.71 -5.02
C CYS A 171 -0.69 -18.04 -4.65
N SER A 172 -1.22 -18.70 -3.63
CA SER A 172 -0.75 -19.98 -3.16
C SER A 172 -1.90 -20.77 -2.51
N GLY A 173 -2.11 -22.00 -2.96
CA GLY A 173 -3.18 -22.87 -2.46
C GLY A 173 -4.59 -22.48 -2.95
N GLU A 174 -5.61 -23.13 -2.38
CA GLU A 174 -7.00 -22.83 -2.68
C GLU A 174 -7.50 -21.65 -1.86
N PRO A 175 -8.16 -20.65 -2.48
CA PRO A 175 -8.81 -19.56 -1.76
C PRO A 175 -10.15 -20.01 -1.16
N ASP A 176 -10.53 -19.42 -0.03
CA ASP A 176 -11.86 -19.58 0.55
C ASP A 176 -12.89 -18.80 -0.26
N VAL A 177 -12.50 -17.63 -0.75
CA VAL A 177 -13.32 -16.76 -1.62
C VAL A 177 -12.45 -16.22 -2.75
N THR A 178 -13.01 -16.17 -3.94
CA THR A 178 -12.42 -15.46 -5.08
C THR A 178 -13.33 -14.27 -5.44
N ILE A 179 -12.75 -13.10 -5.53
CA ILE A 179 -13.39 -11.87 -5.99
C ILE A 179 -12.83 -11.54 -7.37
N THR A 180 -13.67 -11.62 -8.39
CA THR A 180 -13.30 -11.22 -9.76
C THR A 180 -13.96 -9.88 -10.08
N THR A 181 -13.17 -8.88 -10.42
CA THR A 181 -13.63 -7.53 -10.76
C THR A 181 -12.67 -6.88 -11.74
N THR A 182 -12.90 -5.62 -12.09
CA THR A 182 -11.98 -4.83 -12.93
C THR A 182 -11.38 -3.66 -12.13
N ALA A 183 -10.24 -3.16 -12.59
CA ALA A 183 -9.65 -1.94 -12.02
C ALA A 183 -10.65 -0.76 -12.09
N ALA A 184 -11.36 -0.64 -13.19
CA ALA A 184 -12.38 0.39 -13.40
C ALA A 184 -13.52 0.29 -12.37
N ASP A 185 -14.03 -0.92 -12.11
CA ASP A 185 -15.11 -1.14 -11.15
C ASP A 185 -14.66 -0.87 -9.72
N LEU A 186 -13.42 -1.20 -9.37
CA LEU A 186 -12.82 -0.81 -8.08
C LEU A 186 -12.74 0.72 -7.92
N VAL A 187 -12.33 1.44 -8.98
CA VAL A 187 -12.29 2.91 -8.95
C VAL A 187 -13.70 3.47 -8.80
N ARG A 188 -14.69 2.99 -9.57
CA ARG A 188 -16.08 3.41 -9.47
C ARG A 188 -16.67 3.16 -8.09
N ALA A 189 -16.36 1.99 -7.49
CA ALA A 189 -16.80 1.66 -6.14
C ALA A 189 -16.24 2.64 -5.09
N ARG A 190 -14.97 3.04 -5.23
CA ARG A 190 -14.37 4.07 -4.37
C ARG A 190 -14.95 5.47 -4.58
N GLN A 191 -15.59 5.70 -5.72
CA GLN A 191 -16.31 6.93 -6.04
C GLN A 191 -17.78 6.90 -5.59
N GLY A 192 -18.20 5.82 -4.92
CA GLY A 192 -19.54 5.66 -4.34
C GLY A 192 -20.52 4.84 -5.17
N SER A 193 -20.08 4.25 -6.28
CA SER A 193 -20.89 3.29 -7.03
C SER A 193 -20.87 1.92 -6.35
N PRO A 194 -21.91 1.08 -6.50
CA PRO A 194 -21.86 -0.30 -6.08
C PRO A 194 -20.70 -1.05 -6.73
N LEU A 195 -19.96 -1.86 -5.96
CA LEU A 195 -18.91 -2.71 -6.51
C LEU A 195 -19.50 -3.76 -7.45
N ARG A 196 -19.05 -3.78 -8.69
CA ARG A 196 -19.35 -4.85 -9.64
C ARG A 196 -18.27 -5.92 -9.54
N ALA A 197 -18.62 -7.05 -8.96
CA ALA A 197 -17.71 -8.18 -8.77
C ALA A 197 -18.47 -9.50 -8.84
N THR A 198 -17.79 -10.55 -9.28
CA THR A 198 -18.26 -11.93 -9.16
C THR A 198 -17.57 -12.55 -7.96
N LEU A 199 -18.36 -13.18 -7.08
CA LEU A 199 -17.87 -13.91 -5.91
C LEU A 199 -18.06 -15.39 -6.15
N THR A 200 -16.99 -16.18 -5.95
CA THR A 200 -17.01 -17.64 -5.99
C THR A 200 -16.21 -18.21 -4.82
N GLY A 201 -16.54 -19.42 -4.38
CA GLY A 201 -15.82 -20.12 -3.31
C GLY A 201 -16.73 -20.63 -2.21
N ARG A 202 -16.17 -21.35 -1.24
CA ARG A 202 -16.91 -22.02 -0.15
C ARG A 202 -17.68 -21.08 0.76
N ALA A 203 -17.27 -19.82 0.88
CA ALA A 203 -17.95 -18.83 1.69
C ALA A 203 -19.11 -18.13 0.95
N ALA A 204 -19.17 -18.20 -0.39
CA ALA A 204 -20.22 -17.57 -1.18
C ALA A 204 -21.59 -18.25 -0.96
N ASP A 205 -21.62 -19.52 -0.51
CA ASP A 205 -22.84 -20.28 -0.24
C ASP A 205 -23.41 -20.03 1.17
N ARG A 206 -22.68 -19.34 2.05
CA ARG A 206 -23.19 -18.92 3.34
C ARG A 206 -23.86 -17.56 3.19
N LYS A 207 -25.18 -17.62 2.90
CA LYS A 207 -26.02 -16.41 3.01
C LYS A 207 -25.87 -15.81 4.40
N ALA A 208 -25.40 -14.57 4.42
CA ALA A 208 -25.52 -13.71 5.58
C ALA A 208 -26.99 -13.43 5.89
#